data_940b12e8c5638663c012ffd2b46fcd1f
#
_entry.id   940b12e8c5638663c012ffd2b46fcd1f
#
_cell.length_a   1.000
_cell.length_b   1.000
_cell.length_c   1.000
_cell.angle_alpha   90.00
_cell.angle_beta   90.00
_cell.angle_gamma   90.00
#
_symmetry.space_group_name_H-M   'P 1'
#
loop_
_entity.id
_entity.type
_entity.pdbx_description
1 polymer ?
#
loop_
_entity_poly.entity_id
_entity_poly.type
_entity_poly.pdbx_seq_one_letter_code
_entity_poly.pdbx_strand_id
1 'polypeptide(L)'
;LTIQINDRQVSQRRIRLQGGLQFEDVEFNVDLYEKGAARVAVSIEPFDDEISVANNRVERSIRVVNEKVNVLYIEGNNRWEFRYLSAILKRDPRLNTTFISSSAGADFARNSPEYIERFPSKREEAFKYDLIILGDVDSKFFTTDELNLLEELIRDRGASLLVLCGPMHTPSSYVGTPIETIMPVRFDADSEWEMTSESVYPVLTAEGRSSMVMLLENETEENDRIWSRVAPLDHLPPLLGVKPGATVLATLSDAASGSQGYPLVAWHRYGTGKCLSMASDRLWRLRFKTGDKYHWRVWSQSIQFLTLSRLMGEHKRIRIETDRTLYQDGEQARLYAHVLDEDFEPVVQPSFEITVNGVDGNALRETLSLQPDRTSPGLYEGYFTAPIAGRYRLEANESDKEVANTTEFQVAVVNRELSDTHMRREGLQRIAQLSGGACLEPKELAKLGGLLNAEPITTTVRSERPMWDTGWVAALLVGLLGMEWILRRRHDLT
;
A
#
# COMPACT_ATOMS: atom_id res chain seq x y z
N LEU A 1 20.44 -11.03 -15.45
CA LEU A 1 19.33 -10.84 -14.57
C LEU A 1 18.15 -11.63 -15.12
N THR A 2 17.57 -12.47 -14.29
CA THR A 2 16.45 -13.37 -14.64
C THR A 2 15.25 -13.04 -13.78
N ILE A 3 14.06 -12.97 -14.38
CA ILE A 3 12.81 -12.81 -13.67
C ILE A 3 12.01 -14.10 -13.78
N GLN A 4 11.55 -14.56 -12.63
CA GLN A 4 10.69 -15.74 -12.50
C GLN A 4 9.36 -15.33 -11.83
N ILE A 5 8.27 -15.94 -12.28
CA ILE A 5 6.95 -15.84 -11.66
C ILE A 5 6.47 -17.24 -11.35
N ASN A 6 6.15 -17.51 -10.08
CA ASN A 6 5.78 -18.86 -9.61
C ASN A 6 6.75 -19.93 -10.11
N ASP A 7 8.07 -19.65 -9.98
CA ASP A 7 9.19 -20.49 -10.41
C ASP A 7 9.31 -20.71 -11.94
N ARG A 8 8.48 -20.05 -12.77
CA ARG A 8 8.62 -20.01 -14.22
C ARG A 8 9.42 -18.81 -14.64
N GLN A 9 10.48 -19.01 -15.41
CA GLN A 9 11.22 -17.92 -16.01
C GLN A 9 10.36 -17.21 -17.06
N VAL A 10 10.12 -15.91 -16.89
CA VAL A 10 9.29 -15.08 -17.78
C VAL A 10 10.10 -14.09 -18.58
N SER A 11 11.26 -13.69 -18.07
CA SER A 11 12.15 -12.76 -18.77
C SER A 11 13.59 -12.97 -18.33
N GLN A 12 14.52 -12.68 -19.25
CA GLN A 12 15.95 -12.63 -18.97
C GLN A 12 16.57 -11.46 -19.72
N ARG A 13 17.43 -10.69 -19.02
CA ARG A 13 18.12 -9.56 -19.60
C ARG A 13 19.60 -9.60 -19.23
N ARG A 14 20.47 -9.44 -20.20
CA ARG A 14 21.91 -9.31 -19.97
C ARG A 14 22.23 -7.85 -19.66
N ILE A 15 22.82 -7.62 -18.49
CA ILE A 15 23.28 -6.29 -18.05
C ILE A 15 24.80 -6.32 -18.07
N ARG A 16 25.42 -5.25 -18.56
CA ARG A 16 26.88 -5.10 -18.56
C ARG A 16 27.27 -4.25 -17.36
N LEU A 17 27.91 -4.86 -16.38
CA LEU A 17 28.45 -4.15 -15.22
C LEU A 17 29.80 -3.54 -15.58
N GLN A 18 30.02 -2.29 -15.16
CA GLN A 18 31.32 -1.62 -15.18
C GLN A 18 31.90 -1.71 -13.78
N GLY A 19 33.21 -1.91 -13.60
CA GLY A 19 33.83 -2.08 -12.30
C GLY A 19 33.56 -0.92 -11.34
N GLY A 20 33.38 -1.22 -10.05
CA GLY A 20 33.07 -0.27 -8.98
C GLY A 20 31.63 -0.38 -8.47
N LEU A 21 31.24 0.48 -7.51
CA LEU A 21 29.87 0.55 -7.02
C LEU A 21 28.98 1.18 -8.08
N GLN A 22 28.01 0.42 -8.59
CA GLN A 22 27.11 0.87 -9.63
C GLN A 22 25.66 0.51 -9.25
N PHE A 23 24.75 1.45 -9.52
CA PHE A 23 23.30 1.22 -9.40
C PHE A 23 22.70 1.36 -10.81
N GLU A 24 21.89 0.42 -11.20
CA GLU A 24 21.19 0.44 -12.49
C GLU A 24 19.73 0.06 -12.29
N ASP A 25 18.83 0.94 -12.72
CA ASP A 25 17.40 0.69 -12.70
C ASP A 25 17.00 -0.13 -13.93
N VAL A 26 16.36 -1.27 -13.70
CA VAL A 26 15.94 -2.17 -14.76
C VAL A 26 14.44 -2.38 -14.72
N GLU A 27 13.76 -1.94 -15.77
CA GLU A 27 12.31 -2.12 -15.91
C GLU A 27 12.00 -3.38 -16.73
N PHE A 28 11.00 -4.12 -16.24
CA PHE A 28 10.43 -5.27 -16.94
C PHE A 28 8.91 -5.16 -17.00
N ASN A 29 8.36 -5.38 -18.17
CA ASN A 29 6.92 -5.54 -18.38
C ASN A 29 6.59 -7.02 -18.47
N VAL A 30 5.77 -7.49 -17.56
CA VAL A 30 5.37 -8.91 -17.49
C VAL A 30 3.87 -9.02 -17.37
N ASP A 31 3.26 -9.84 -18.24
CA ASP A 31 1.84 -10.11 -18.17
C ASP A 31 1.56 -11.26 -17.19
N LEU A 32 0.65 -11.03 -16.26
CA LEU A 32 0.21 -12.01 -15.27
C LEU A 32 -1.21 -12.47 -15.59
N TYR A 33 -1.38 -13.76 -15.83
CA TYR A 33 -2.66 -14.35 -16.26
C TYR A 33 -3.39 -15.11 -15.16
N GLU A 34 -2.68 -15.59 -14.14
CA GLU A 34 -3.25 -16.40 -13.07
C GLU A 34 -3.68 -15.51 -11.88
N LYS A 35 -4.96 -15.64 -11.48
CA LYS A 35 -5.52 -14.94 -10.32
C LYS A 35 -4.93 -15.50 -9.02
N GLY A 36 -4.64 -14.63 -8.07
CA GLY A 36 -4.19 -15.00 -6.73
C GLY A 36 -2.82 -14.44 -6.37
N ALA A 37 -2.18 -15.03 -5.37
CA ALA A 37 -0.83 -14.65 -4.99
C ALA A 37 0.16 -15.17 -6.04
N ALA A 38 0.99 -14.28 -6.56
CA ALA A 38 2.09 -14.62 -7.45
C ALA A 38 3.42 -14.24 -6.79
N ARG A 39 4.40 -15.14 -6.88
CA ARG A 39 5.74 -14.90 -6.40
C ARG A 39 6.62 -14.42 -7.55
N VAL A 40 7.10 -13.19 -7.44
CA VAL A 40 8.06 -12.62 -8.38
C VAL A 40 9.45 -12.76 -7.75
N ALA A 41 10.33 -13.50 -8.41
CA ALA A 41 11.72 -13.64 -8.04
C ALA A 41 12.60 -12.99 -9.11
N VAL A 42 13.51 -12.16 -8.64
CA VAL A 42 14.55 -11.56 -9.48
C VAL A 42 15.88 -12.15 -9.04
N SER A 43 16.64 -12.69 -9.96
CA SER A 43 17.93 -13.31 -9.67
C SER A 43 19.02 -12.91 -10.67
N ILE A 44 20.23 -12.87 -10.19
CA ILE A 44 21.47 -12.67 -10.98
C ILE A 44 22.26 -13.98 -10.90
N GLU A 45 22.88 -14.38 -12.01
CA GLU A 45 23.77 -15.53 -12.03
C GLU A 45 24.99 -15.25 -11.10
N PRO A 46 25.35 -16.19 -10.21
CA PRO A 46 26.50 -16.03 -9.34
C PRO A 46 27.80 -15.93 -10.14
N PHE A 47 28.74 -15.14 -9.62
CA PHE A 47 30.10 -15.08 -10.14
C PHE A 47 30.99 -16.02 -9.34
N ASP A 48 32.05 -16.56 -9.96
CA ASP A 48 32.92 -17.55 -9.33
C ASP A 48 33.64 -17.06 -8.06
N ASP A 49 33.82 -15.73 -7.94
CA ASP A 49 34.53 -15.11 -6.80
C ASP A 49 33.58 -14.48 -5.76
N GLU A 50 32.28 -14.76 -5.81
CA GLU A 50 31.33 -14.22 -4.82
C GLU A 50 31.46 -14.91 -3.47
N ILE A 51 31.54 -14.10 -2.42
CA ILE A 51 31.58 -14.56 -1.01
C ILE A 51 30.25 -15.19 -0.58
N SER A 52 29.14 -14.69 -1.12
CA SER A 52 27.80 -15.17 -0.81
C SER A 52 26.86 -14.98 -2.00
N VAL A 53 26.12 -16.02 -2.32
CA VAL A 53 25.06 -15.99 -3.37
C VAL A 53 23.67 -15.65 -2.80
N ALA A 54 23.57 -15.44 -1.48
CA ALA A 54 22.28 -15.21 -0.82
C ALA A 54 21.63 -13.86 -1.22
N ASN A 55 22.41 -12.87 -1.63
CA ASN A 55 21.96 -11.57 -2.11
C ASN A 55 21.67 -11.55 -3.61
N ASN A 56 21.95 -12.63 -4.34
CA ASN A 56 21.74 -12.71 -5.79
C ASN A 56 20.28 -13.00 -6.16
N ARG A 57 19.42 -13.22 -5.19
CA ARG A 57 18.00 -13.50 -5.41
C ARG A 57 17.15 -12.69 -4.44
N VAL A 58 16.20 -11.95 -4.99
CA VAL A 58 15.19 -11.22 -4.23
C VAL A 58 13.82 -11.70 -4.67
N GLU A 59 12.95 -12.00 -3.70
CA GLU A 59 11.58 -12.43 -3.94
C GLU A 59 10.59 -11.42 -3.37
N ARG A 60 9.47 -11.23 -4.07
CA ARG A 60 8.32 -10.44 -3.63
C ARG A 60 7.03 -11.19 -3.97
N SER A 61 6.12 -11.23 -3.03
CA SER A 61 4.76 -11.67 -3.29
C SER A 61 3.94 -10.48 -3.79
N ILE A 62 3.25 -10.70 -4.90
CA ILE A 62 2.27 -9.77 -5.46
C ILE A 62 0.92 -10.46 -5.55
N ARG A 63 -0.15 -9.68 -5.44
CA ARG A 63 -1.50 -10.20 -5.62
C ARG A 63 -2.01 -9.86 -7.00
N VAL A 64 -2.32 -10.88 -7.79
CA VAL A 64 -2.95 -10.73 -9.09
C VAL A 64 -4.45 -10.76 -8.92
N VAL A 65 -5.11 -9.65 -9.16
CA VAL A 65 -6.55 -9.51 -9.05
C VAL A 65 -7.13 -9.51 -10.46
N ASN A 66 -8.08 -10.39 -10.71
CA ASN A 66 -8.79 -10.48 -11.99
C ASN A 66 -10.27 -10.15 -11.80
N GLU A 67 -10.57 -9.19 -10.95
CA GLU A 67 -11.92 -8.66 -10.81
C GLU A 67 -12.09 -7.49 -11.78
N LYS A 68 -13.16 -7.53 -12.57
CA LYS A 68 -13.50 -6.41 -13.43
C LYS A 68 -14.05 -5.28 -12.58
N VAL A 69 -13.63 -4.06 -12.90
CA VAL A 69 -14.17 -2.84 -12.31
C VAL A 69 -15.43 -2.45 -13.06
N ASN A 70 -16.54 -2.29 -12.35
CA ASN A 70 -17.80 -1.82 -12.94
C ASN A 70 -17.79 -0.29 -12.98
N VAL A 71 -17.81 0.27 -14.17
CA VAL A 71 -17.79 1.71 -14.41
C VAL A 71 -19.13 2.16 -14.96
N LEU A 72 -19.69 3.21 -14.37
CA LEU A 72 -20.85 3.91 -14.93
C LEU A 72 -20.41 5.28 -15.43
N TYR A 73 -20.50 5.51 -16.73
CA TYR A 73 -20.19 6.81 -17.33
C TYR A 73 -21.48 7.53 -17.74
N ILE A 74 -21.75 8.66 -17.09
CA ILE A 74 -22.94 9.49 -17.30
C ILE A 74 -22.50 10.75 -18.04
N GLU A 75 -23.02 11.00 -19.22
CA GLU A 75 -22.67 12.14 -20.06
C GLU A 75 -23.91 12.85 -20.59
N GLY A 76 -23.84 14.18 -20.64
CA GLY A 76 -24.91 15.03 -21.20
C GLY A 76 -24.89 15.03 -22.71
N ASN A 77 -23.78 15.43 -23.27
CA ASN A 77 -23.63 15.65 -24.72
C ASN A 77 -22.44 14.86 -25.26
N ASN A 78 -22.47 14.53 -26.56
CA ASN A 78 -21.39 13.83 -27.24
C ASN A 78 -20.17 14.73 -27.48
N ARG A 79 -19.44 15.08 -26.41
CA ARG A 79 -18.20 15.86 -26.49
C ARG A 79 -17.05 15.01 -27.05
N TRP A 80 -15.98 15.66 -27.51
CA TRP A 80 -14.78 14.98 -27.97
C TRP A 80 -14.14 14.14 -26.85
N GLU A 81 -14.13 14.65 -25.62
CA GLU A 81 -13.63 13.91 -24.46
C GLU A 81 -14.43 12.60 -24.24
N PHE A 82 -15.77 12.69 -24.26
CA PHE A 82 -16.62 11.51 -24.17
C PHE A 82 -16.31 10.47 -25.26
N ARG A 83 -16.19 10.95 -26.51
CA ARG A 83 -15.91 10.06 -27.65
C ARG A 83 -14.61 9.26 -27.47
N TYR A 84 -13.55 9.92 -27.03
CA TYR A 84 -12.25 9.27 -26.88
C TYR A 84 -12.15 8.45 -25.59
N LEU A 85 -12.65 8.98 -24.47
CA LEU A 85 -12.65 8.25 -23.19
C LEU A 85 -13.53 7.01 -23.25
N SER A 86 -14.73 7.08 -23.86
CA SER A 86 -15.58 5.90 -24.04
C SER A 86 -14.89 4.80 -24.86
N ALA A 87 -14.09 5.18 -25.87
CA ALA A 87 -13.32 4.22 -26.64
C ALA A 87 -12.19 3.56 -25.82
N ILE A 88 -11.57 4.30 -24.89
CA ILE A 88 -10.57 3.76 -23.95
C ILE A 88 -11.24 2.76 -23.01
N LEU A 89 -12.36 3.15 -22.38
CA LEU A 89 -13.11 2.32 -21.45
C LEU A 89 -13.58 1.00 -22.07
N LYS A 90 -14.10 1.05 -23.32
CA LYS A 90 -14.56 -0.15 -24.06
C LYS A 90 -13.43 -1.10 -24.44
N ARG A 91 -12.21 -0.59 -24.65
CA ARG A 91 -11.05 -1.39 -25.04
C ARG A 91 -10.35 -2.06 -23.85
N ASP A 92 -10.55 -1.56 -22.64
CA ASP A 92 -9.90 -2.13 -21.46
C ASP A 92 -10.63 -3.39 -20.96
N PRO A 93 -10.05 -4.58 -21.09
CA PRO A 93 -10.71 -5.81 -20.69
C PRO A 93 -10.93 -5.95 -19.19
N ARG A 94 -10.27 -5.10 -18.39
CA ARG A 94 -10.41 -5.07 -16.93
C ARG A 94 -11.65 -4.31 -16.49
N LEU A 95 -12.28 -3.55 -17.40
CA LEU A 95 -13.44 -2.72 -17.12
C LEU A 95 -14.71 -3.36 -17.67
N ASN A 96 -15.79 -3.22 -16.91
CA ASN A 96 -17.15 -3.48 -17.34
C ASN A 96 -17.89 -2.14 -17.31
N THR A 97 -18.02 -1.51 -18.48
CA THR A 97 -18.50 -0.12 -18.57
C THR A 97 -19.94 -0.07 -19.05
N THR A 98 -20.76 0.61 -18.28
CA THR A 98 -22.14 0.98 -18.63
C THR A 98 -22.20 2.49 -18.89
N PHE A 99 -22.99 2.91 -19.85
CA PHE A 99 -23.13 4.31 -20.24
C PHE A 99 -24.55 4.82 -20.00
N ILE A 100 -24.65 6.10 -19.63
CA ILE A 100 -25.89 6.88 -19.66
C ILE A 100 -25.63 8.13 -20.52
N SER A 101 -26.50 8.40 -21.46
CA SER A 101 -26.52 9.66 -22.22
C SER A 101 -27.81 10.39 -21.93
N SER A 102 -27.74 11.53 -21.21
CA SER A 102 -28.96 12.29 -20.87
C SER A 102 -29.58 12.99 -22.05
N SER A 103 -28.84 13.20 -23.15
CA SER A 103 -29.34 13.78 -24.39
C SER A 103 -29.88 12.74 -25.39
N ALA A 104 -29.57 11.47 -25.20
CA ALA A 104 -30.08 10.40 -26.07
C ALA A 104 -31.50 10.00 -25.67
N GLY A 105 -32.35 9.74 -26.65
CA GLY A 105 -33.71 9.25 -26.39
C GLY A 105 -33.69 7.83 -25.81
N ALA A 106 -34.76 7.45 -25.09
CA ALA A 106 -34.93 6.13 -24.48
C ALA A 106 -34.74 4.97 -25.46
N ASP A 107 -35.10 5.16 -26.73
CA ASP A 107 -34.93 4.14 -27.78
C ASP A 107 -33.46 3.83 -28.08
N PHE A 108 -32.57 4.78 -27.89
CA PHE A 108 -31.12 4.54 -28.06
C PHE A 108 -30.58 3.59 -26.99
N ALA A 109 -30.93 3.76 -25.73
CA ALA A 109 -30.54 2.86 -24.65
C ALA A 109 -31.10 1.44 -24.84
N ARG A 110 -32.35 1.32 -25.34
CA ARG A 110 -32.97 -0.01 -25.62
C ARG A 110 -32.25 -0.80 -26.70
N ASN A 111 -31.68 -0.11 -27.69
CA ASN A 111 -31.01 -0.74 -28.83
C ASN A 111 -29.49 -0.93 -28.63
N SER A 112 -28.93 -0.49 -27.51
CA SER A 112 -27.49 -0.53 -27.21
C SER A 112 -27.27 -1.19 -25.87
N PRO A 113 -26.79 -2.44 -25.80
CA PRO A 113 -26.71 -3.23 -24.55
C PRO A 113 -25.76 -2.63 -23.51
N GLU A 114 -24.86 -1.73 -23.92
CA GLU A 114 -23.92 -1.04 -23.04
C GLU A 114 -24.52 0.22 -22.40
N TYR A 115 -25.75 0.62 -22.80
CA TYR A 115 -26.40 1.83 -22.33
C TYR A 115 -27.62 1.50 -21.48
N ILE A 116 -27.79 2.27 -20.41
CA ILE A 116 -29.01 2.29 -19.60
C ILE A 116 -29.63 3.68 -19.67
N GLU A 117 -30.94 3.76 -19.47
CA GLU A 117 -31.71 5.01 -19.67
C GLU A 117 -31.49 6.01 -18.54
N ARG A 118 -31.41 5.52 -17.30
CA ARG A 118 -31.29 6.34 -16.09
C ARG A 118 -30.36 5.73 -15.06
N PHE A 119 -29.96 6.57 -14.11
CA PHE A 119 -29.23 6.11 -12.94
C PHE A 119 -30.11 5.10 -12.15
N PRO A 120 -29.55 4.00 -11.64
CA PRO A 120 -30.31 3.01 -10.88
C PRO A 120 -30.93 3.62 -9.63
N SER A 121 -32.24 3.49 -9.46
CA SER A 121 -32.94 3.97 -8.27
C SER A 121 -32.89 3.01 -7.09
N LYS A 122 -32.50 1.75 -7.33
CA LYS A 122 -32.35 0.74 -6.29
C LYS A 122 -30.90 0.64 -5.81
N ARG A 123 -30.73 0.59 -4.49
CA ARG A 123 -29.43 0.50 -3.83
C ARG A 123 -28.61 -0.69 -4.36
N GLU A 124 -29.21 -1.87 -4.49
CA GLU A 124 -28.53 -3.10 -4.92
C GLU A 124 -28.02 -2.99 -6.36
N GLU A 125 -28.65 -2.20 -7.20
CA GLU A 125 -28.24 -1.97 -8.59
C GLU A 125 -27.16 -0.89 -8.68
N ALA A 126 -27.30 0.22 -7.94
CA ALA A 126 -26.31 1.29 -7.89
C ALA A 126 -24.98 0.82 -7.25
N PHE A 127 -25.07 0.01 -6.20
CA PHE A 127 -23.90 -0.48 -5.45
C PHE A 127 -23.05 -1.52 -6.20
N LYS A 128 -23.46 -1.92 -7.41
CA LYS A 128 -22.60 -2.73 -8.30
C LYS A 128 -21.45 -1.91 -8.92
N TYR A 129 -21.61 -0.59 -9.02
CA TYR A 129 -20.61 0.26 -9.63
C TYR A 129 -19.49 0.63 -8.65
N ASP A 130 -18.29 0.69 -9.17
CA ASP A 130 -17.05 0.96 -8.44
C ASP A 130 -16.46 2.31 -8.76
N LEU A 131 -16.78 2.80 -9.96
CA LEU A 131 -16.39 4.10 -10.44
C LEU A 131 -17.58 4.73 -11.18
N ILE A 132 -17.94 5.91 -10.75
CA ILE A 132 -18.87 6.78 -11.47
C ILE A 132 -18.05 7.85 -12.18
N ILE A 133 -18.25 8.00 -13.49
CA ILE A 133 -17.70 9.11 -14.28
C ILE A 133 -18.88 10.03 -14.59
N LEU A 134 -18.82 11.24 -14.06
CA LEU A 134 -19.83 12.26 -14.24
C LEU A 134 -19.30 13.32 -15.22
N GLY A 135 -19.83 13.31 -16.42
CA GLY A 135 -19.55 14.30 -17.44
C GLY A 135 -20.42 15.57 -17.30
N ASP A 136 -20.68 16.23 -18.43
CA ASP A 136 -21.40 17.49 -18.45
C ASP A 136 -22.93 17.27 -18.49
N VAL A 137 -23.48 16.87 -17.36
CA VAL A 137 -24.89 16.49 -17.17
C VAL A 137 -25.60 17.52 -16.28
N ASP A 138 -26.80 17.94 -16.64
CA ASP A 138 -27.64 18.79 -15.78
C ASP A 138 -28.03 18.00 -14.51
N SER A 139 -27.86 18.61 -13.34
CA SER A 139 -28.27 18.01 -12.07
C SER A 139 -29.75 17.61 -12.04
N LYS A 140 -30.59 18.30 -12.80
CA LYS A 140 -32.04 18.01 -12.97
C LYS A 140 -32.33 16.68 -13.67
N PHE A 141 -31.33 16.09 -14.31
CA PHE A 141 -31.44 14.72 -14.84
C PHE A 141 -31.66 13.68 -13.73
N PHE A 142 -31.13 13.94 -12.55
CA PHE A 142 -31.28 13.08 -11.39
C PHE A 142 -32.44 13.54 -10.50
N THR A 143 -33.09 12.60 -9.85
CA THR A 143 -33.94 12.87 -8.70
C THR A 143 -33.10 13.15 -7.46
N THR A 144 -33.69 13.77 -6.44
CA THR A 144 -33.00 13.98 -5.15
C THR A 144 -32.55 12.66 -4.53
N ASP A 145 -33.38 11.61 -4.61
CA ASP A 145 -33.06 10.29 -4.06
C ASP A 145 -31.89 9.63 -4.81
N GLU A 146 -31.81 9.80 -6.14
CA GLU A 146 -30.69 9.30 -6.94
C GLU A 146 -29.37 10.01 -6.59
N LEU A 147 -29.41 11.34 -6.33
CA LEU A 147 -28.23 12.08 -5.88
C LEU A 147 -27.77 11.66 -4.48
N ASN A 148 -28.71 11.44 -3.57
CA ASN A 148 -28.43 10.93 -2.23
C ASN A 148 -27.85 9.50 -2.30
N LEU A 149 -28.40 8.64 -3.15
CA LEU A 149 -27.90 7.28 -3.37
C LEU A 149 -26.49 7.28 -3.98
N LEU A 150 -26.19 8.23 -4.85
CA LEU A 150 -24.86 8.40 -5.42
C LEU A 150 -23.87 8.88 -4.34
N GLU A 151 -24.29 9.77 -3.45
CA GLU A 151 -23.48 10.19 -2.30
C GLU A 151 -23.18 8.99 -1.38
N GLU A 152 -24.20 8.22 -1.01
CA GLU A 152 -24.06 7.03 -0.17
C GLU A 152 -23.12 5.99 -0.81
N LEU A 153 -23.24 5.77 -2.11
CA LEU A 153 -22.38 4.90 -2.89
C LEU A 153 -20.89 5.28 -2.73
N ILE A 154 -20.58 6.57 -2.73
CA ILE A 154 -19.19 7.03 -2.61
C ILE A 154 -18.75 7.07 -1.16
N ARG A 155 -19.56 7.66 -0.26
CA ARG A 155 -19.21 7.86 1.14
C ARG A 155 -19.08 6.53 1.91
N ASP A 156 -20.05 5.64 1.76
CA ASP A 156 -20.22 4.48 2.63
C ASP A 156 -19.71 3.20 1.97
N ARG A 157 -20.08 2.98 0.70
CA ARG A 157 -19.63 1.79 -0.04
C ARG A 157 -18.21 1.90 -0.58
N GLY A 158 -17.65 3.11 -0.71
CA GLY A 158 -16.28 3.33 -1.15
C GLY A 158 -16.08 3.29 -2.67
N ALA A 159 -17.13 3.49 -3.45
CA ALA A 159 -16.97 3.78 -4.88
C ALA A 159 -16.25 5.11 -5.08
N SER A 160 -15.70 5.33 -6.25
CA SER A 160 -15.04 6.59 -6.58
C SER A 160 -15.83 7.41 -7.58
N LEU A 161 -15.67 8.74 -7.53
CA LEU A 161 -16.25 9.68 -8.47
C LEU A 161 -15.15 10.36 -9.27
N LEU A 162 -15.29 10.33 -10.60
CA LEU A 162 -14.51 11.14 -11.53
C LEU A 162 -15.43 12.19 -12.13
N VAL A 163 -15.14 13.45 -11.87
CA VAL A 163 -15.91 14.58 -12.40
C VAL A 163 -15.18 15.20 -13.57
N LEU A 164 -15.82 15.23 -14.72
CA LEU A 164 -15.33 15.86 -15.95
C LEU A 164 -16.12 17.14 -16.21
N CYS A 165 -15.60 18.27 -15.79
CA CYS A 165 -16.25 19.54 -16.01
C CYS A 165 -16.55 19.77 -17.49
N GLY A 166 -17.66 20.43 -17.76
CA GLY A 166 -18.09 20.78 -19.12
C GLY A 166 -18.88 22.06 -19.14
N PRO A 167 -18.95 22.72 -20.31
CA PRO A 167 -19.39 24.12 -20.42
C PRO A 167 -20.91 24.35 -20.21
N MET A 168 -21.71 23.29 -20.13
CA MET A 168 -23.16 23.44 -20.08
C MET A 168 -23.71 23.34 -18.65
N HIS A 169 -23.21 22.40 -17.85
CA HIS A 169 -23.85 22.03 -16.60
C HIS A 169 -22.88 21.80 -15.44
N THR A 170 -21.81 21.03 -15.65
CA THR A 170 -20.91 20.60 -14.60
C THR A 170 -19.70 21.52 -14.46
N PRO A 171 -19.43 22.15 -13.31
CA PRO A 171 -19.99 21.83 -11.99
C PRO A 171 -21.21 22.68 -11.57
N SER A 172 -21.51 23.80 -12.23
CA SER A 172 -22.39 24.86 -11.72
C SER A 172 -23.81 24.39 -11.40
N SER A 173 -24.37 23.44 -12.17
CA SER A 173 -25.73 22.94 -11.91
C SER A 173 -25.85 22.11 -10.62
N TYR A 174 -24.73 21.73 -10.02
CA TYR A 174 -24.71 20.89 -8.81
C TYR A 174 -24.62 21.67 -7.48
N VAL A 175 -24.68 23.02 -7.53
CA VAL A 175 -24.76 23.85 -6.32
C VAL A 175 -25.98 23.47 -5.49
N GLY A 176 -25.82 23.29 -4.20
CA GLY A 176 -26.88 22.86 -3.27
C GLY A 176 -27.26 21.38 -3.36
N THR A 177 -26.52 20.57 -4.10
CA THR A 177 -26.73 19.11 -4.20
C THR A 177 -25.68 18.33 -3.40
N PRO A 178 -25.92 17.04 -3.08
CA PRO A 178 -24.89 16.19 -2.45
C PRO A 178 -23.59 16.12 -3.26
N ILE A 179 -23.65 16.23 -4.59
CA ILE A 179 -22.47 16.16 -5.45
C ILE A 179 -21.52 17.34 -5.22
N GLU A 180 -22.05 18.52 -4.89
CA GLU A 180 -21.22 19.66 -4.48
C GLU A 180 -20.34 19.28 -3.28
N THR A 181 -20.89 18.58 -2.29
CA THR A 181 -20.13 18.17 -1.09
C THR A 181 -19.03 17.17 -1.41
N ILE A 182 -19.25 16.29 -2.40
CA ILE A 182 -18.31 15.25 -2.83
C ILE A 182 -17.16 15.84 -3.67
N MET A 183 -17.39 16.89 -4.44
CA MET A 183 -16.35 17.48 -5.31
C MET A 183 -15.19 18.09 -4.49
N PRO A 184 -13.92 17.94 -4.91
CA PRO A 184 -12.75 18.52 -4.23
C PRO A 184 -12.60 20.03 -4.48
N VAL A 185 -13.38 20.58 -5.41
CA VAL A 185 -13.33 21.99 -5.83
C VAL A 185 -14.53 22.79 -5.30
N ARG A 186 -14.35 24.11 -5.17
CA ARG A 186 -15.43 25.06 -4.87
C ARG A 186 -15.80 25.78 -6.14
N PHE A 187 -17.07 25.98 -6.34
CA PHE A 187 -17.64 26.65 -7.53
C PHE A 187 -18.90 27.43 -7.16
N ASP A 188 -19.35 28.27 -8.04
CA ASP A 188 -20.52 29.10 -7.87
C ASP A 188 -21.57 28.84 -9.01
N ALA A 189 -22.82 28.94 -8.66
CA ALA A 189 -23.93 28.78 -9.64
C ALA A 189 -24.02 29.92 -10.64
N ASP A 190 -23.69 31.13 -10.21
CA ASP A 190 -23.89 32.35 -10.96
C ASP A 190 -22.70 32.72 -11.86
N SER A 191 -21.59 32.00 -11.75
CA SER A 191 -20.40 32.24 -12.56
C SER A 191 -20.48 31.52 -13.89
N GLU A 192 -20.29 32.27 -14.97
CA GLU A 192 -20.24 31.72 -16.33
C GLU A 192 -18.85 31.15 -16.64
N TRP A 193 -18.78 30.17 -17.55
CA TRP A 193 -17.53 29.68 -18.09
C TRP A 193 -16.76 30.80 -18.80
N GLU A 194 -15.54 31.03 -18.40
CA GLU A 194 -14.69 32.02 -19.00
C GLU A 194 -13.90 31.42 -20.16
N MET A 195 -13.98 32.08 -21.30
CA MET A 195 -13.01 31.85 -22.37
C MET A 195 -11.82 32.76 -22.09
N THR A 196 -10.73 32.12 -21.64
CA THR A 196 -9.47 32.88 -21.50
C THR A 196 -8.94 33.25 -22.88
N SER A 197 -8.63 34.53 -23.06
CA SER A 197 -7.97 35.03 -24.27
C SER A 197 -6.48 34.66 -24.32
N GLU A 198 -5.90 34.17 -23.20
CA GLU A 198 -4.52 33.78 -23.06
C GLU A 198 -4.36 32.26 -23.19
N SER A 199 -3.26 31.86 -23.78
CA SER A 199 -2.90 30.45 -23.85
C SER A 199 -2.38 29.99 -22.50
N VAL A 200 -3.20 29.25 -21.75
CA VAL A 200 -2.83 28.66 -20.45
C VAL A 200 -2.48 27.18 -20.58
N TYR A 201 -1.47 26.75 -19.85
CA TYR A 201 -0.91 25.41 -19.93
C TYR A 201 -0.95 24.72 -18.57
N PRO A 202 -1.10 23.38 -18.53
CA PRO A 202 -0.99 22.63 -17.29
C PRO A 202 0.43 22.74 -16.69
N VAL A 203 0.48 22.98 -15.38
CA VAL A 203 1.71 22.96 -14.58
C VAL A 203 1.51 21.98 -13.44
N LEU A 204 2.38 21.00 -13.34
CA LEU A 204 2.32 20.02 -12.26
C LEU A 204 2.75 20.62 -10.92
N THR A 205 2.00 20.32 -9.87
CA THR A 205 2.41 20.61 -8.49
C THR A 205 3.48 19.61 -8.03
N ALA A 206 4.02 19.77 -6.82
CA ALA A 206 4.92 18.78 -6.23
C ALA A 206 4.21 17.42 -6.04
N GLU A 207 2.96 17.47 -5.58
CA GLU A 207 2.08 16.32 -5.42
C GLU A 207 1.73 15.68 -6.77
N GLY A 208 1.53 16.51 -7.81
CA GLY A 208 1.28 16.03 -9.16
C GLY A 208 2.46 15.26 -9.75
N ARG A 209 3.69 15.73 -9.53
CA ARG A 209 4.90 15.03 -10.00
C ARG A 209 5.10 13.68 -9.34
N SER A 210 4.66 13.52 -8.09
CA SER A 210 4.71 12.24 -7.36
C SER A 210 3.48 11.35 -7.59
N SER A 211 2.44 11.88 -8.26
CA SER A 211 1.19 11.15 -8.48
C SER A 211 1.21 10.33 -9.76
N MET A 212 0.82 9.05 -9.65
CA MET A 212 0.65 8.20 -10.83
C MET A 212 -0.33 8.79 -11.86
N VAL A 213 -1.34 9.57 -11.43
CA VAL A 213 -2.33 10.17 -12.32
C VAL A 213 -1.69 11.07 -13.37
N MET A 214 -0.65 11.82 -13.00
CA MET A 214 0.01 12.80 -13.84
C MET A 214 1.30 12.29 -14.49
N LEU A 215 1.64 11.01 -14.31
CA LEU A 215 2.88 10.42 -14.80
C LEU A 215 2.73 9.95 -16.27
N LEU A 216 3.14 10.78 -17.23
CA LEU A 216 3.13 10.46 -18.65
C LEU A 216 4.44 9.80 -19.12
N GLU A 217 5.56 10.11 -18.48
CA GLU A 217 6.86 9.46 -18.68
C GLU A 217 7.57 9.29 -17.34
N ASN A 218 8.53 8.36 -17.27
CA ASN A 218 9.17 8.00 -16.01
C ASN A 218 10.18 9.06 -15.55
N GLU A 219 10.83 9.75 -16.50
CA GLU A 219 11.75 10.83 -16.19
C GLU A 219 10.99 12.13 -15.90
N THR A 220 11.25 12.74 -14.75
CA THR A 220 10.55 13.95 -14.30
C THR A 220 10.64 15.09 -15.28
N GLU A 221 11.82 15.35 -15.85
CA GLU A 221 12.02 16.44 -16.81
C GLU A 221 11.24 16.21 -18.12
N GLU A 222 11.22 14.98 -18.61
CA GLU A 222 10.46 14.64 -19.80
C GLU A 222 8.95 14.70 -19.53
N ASN A 223 8.51 14.25 -18.38
CA ASN A 223 7.11 14.36 -17.95
C ASN A 223 6.66 15.83 -17.91
N ASP A 224 7.40 16.72 -17.26
CA ASP A 224 7.11 18.16 -17.20
C ASP A 224 7.12 18.79 -18.60
N ARG A 225 8.05 18.36 -19.48
CA ARG A 225 8.13 18.83 -20.87
C ARG A 225 6.90 18.45 -21.69
N ILE A 226 6.36 17.24 -21.49
CA ILE A 226 5.14 16.81 -22.19
C ILE A 226 3.96 17.64 -21.72
N TRP A 227 3.77 17.81 -20.42
CA TRP A 227 2.69 18.61 -19.87
C TRP A 227 2.75 20.08 -20.33
N SER A 228 3.93 20.66 -20.44
CA SER A 228 4.10 22.04 -20.95
C SER A 228 3.83 22.19 -22.46
N ARG A 229 3.80 21.09 -23.22
CA ARG A 229 3.52 21.05 -24.65
C ARG A 229 2.09 20.65 -25.01
N VAL A 230 1.25 20.37 -24.03
CA VAL A 230 -0.18 20.17 -24.25
C VAL A 230 -0.76 21.41 -24.96
N ALA A 231 -1.71 21.20 -25.85
CA ALA A 231 -2.39 22.34 -26.48
C ALA A 231 -3.07 23.21 -25.41
N PRO A 232 -3.07 24.54 -25.57
CA PRO A 232 -3.63 25.44 -24.58
C PRO A 232 -5.06 25.06 -24.19
N LEU A 233 -5.37 25.23 -22.92
CA LEU A 233 -6.73 25.05 -22.38
C LEU A 233 -7.37 26.42 -22.28
N ASP A 234 -8.29 26.69 -23.18
CA ASP A 234 -8.86 27.99 -23.43
C ASP A 234 -10.30 28.18 -22.87
N HIS A 235 -10.83 27.14 -22.24
CA HIS A 235 -12.21 27.13 -21.76
C HIS A 235 -12.28 26.47 -20.39
N LEU A 236 -12.56 27.26 -19.34
CA LEU A 236 -12.43 26.85 -17.95
C LEU A 236 -13.73 27.04 -17.18
N PRO A 237 -14.09 26.11 -16.28
CA PRO A 237 -15.21 26.27 -15.39
C PRO A 237 -14.97 27.35 -14.32
N PRO A 238 -16.01 27.94 -13.76
CA PRO A 238 -15.92 28.99 -12.74
C PRO A 238 -15.53 28.37 -11.37
N LEU A 239 -14.26 28.04 -11.15
CA LEU A 239 -13.81 27.48 -9.88
C LEU A 239 -13.28 28.57 -8.93
N LEU A 240 -13.74 28.52 -7.68
CA LEU A 240 -13.33 29.41 -6.60
C LEU A 240 -12.11 28.87 -5.80
N GLY A 241 -11.54 27.77 -6.26
CA GLY A 241 -10.40 27.07 -5.62
C GLY A 241 -10.78 25.66 -5.17
N VAL A 242 -10.01 25.12 -4.23
CA VAL A 242 -10.19 23.75 -3.68
C VAL A 242 -10.72 23.78 -2.26
N LYS A 243 -11.34 22.68 -1.84
CA LYS A 243 -11.78 22.47 -0.46
C LYS A 243 -10.61 22.14 0.46
N PRO A 244 -10.73 22.40 1.78
CA PRO A 244 -9.74 21.92 2.76
C PRO A 244 -9.57 20.41 2.66
N GLY A 245 -8.31 19.95 2.68
CA GLY A 245 -7.97 18.52 2.54
C GLY A 245 -7.93 18.01 1.10
N ALA A 246 -8.26 18.83 0.11
CA ALA A 246 -8.08 18.46 -1.29
C ALA A 246 -6.62 18.64 -1.73
N THR A 247 -6.12 17.69 -2.51
CA THR A 247 -4.80 17.72 -3.12
C THR A 247 -4.91 18.15 -4.57
N VAL A 248 -4.19 19.21 -4.94
CA VAL A 248 -4.09 19.69 -6.32
C VAL A 248 -2.92 19.02 -7.01
N LEU A 249 -3.17 18.34 -8.13
CA LEU A 249 -2.14 17.64 -8.91
C LEU A 249 -1.60 18.51 -10.06
N ALA A 250 -2.45 19.31 -10.65
CA ALA A 250 -2.06 20.25 -11.70
C ALA A 250 -2.82 21.55 -11.56
N THR A 251 -2.13 22.63 -11.85
CA THR A 251 -2.69 23.99 -11.97
C THR A 251 -2.52 24.49 -13.41
N LEU A 252 -3.21 25.56 -13.75
CA LEU A 252 -2.92 26.30 -14.98
C LEU A 252 -1.92 27.41 -14.69
N SER A 253 -0.94 27.57 -15.58
CA SER A 253 -0.05 28.71 -15.51
C SER A 253 -0.81 29.96 -15.87
N ASP A 254 -0.99 30.84 -14.91
CA ASP A 254 -1.23 32.23 -15.22
C ASP A 254 0.15 32.94 -15.21
N ALA A 255 0.66 33.19 -16.39
CA ALA A 255 1.94 33.87 -16.56
C ALA A 255 1.91 35.32 -16.02
N ALA A 256 0.76 35.86 -15.73
CA ALA A 256 0.57 37.27 -15.40
C ALA A 256 0.30 37.58 -13.93
N SER A 257 -0.32 36.67 -13.13
CA SER A 257 -0.92 37.08 -11.86
C SER A 257 -0.19 36.65 -10.58
N GLY A 258 0.77 35.72 -10.63
CA GLY A 258 1.47 35.26 -9.40
C GLY A 258 0.57 34.70 -8.28
N SER A 259 -0.73 34.53 -8.56
CA SER A 259 -1.72 33.97 -7.66
C SER A 259 -1.65 32.45 -7.59
N GLN A 260 -2.20 31.83 -6.57
CA GLN A 260 -2.37 30.38 -6.48
C GLN A 260 -3.04 29.90 -7.78
N GLY A 261 -2.31 29.07 -8.55
CA GLY A 261 -2.74 28.65 -9.87
C GLY A 261 -4.13 28.01 -9.84
N TYR A 262 -4.91 28.23 -10.90
CA TYR A 262 -6.23 27.65 -11.08
C TYR A 262 -6.16 26.11 -11.02
N PRO A 263 -6.95 25.41 -10.17
CA PRO A 263 -6.85 23.98 -9.98
C PRO A 263 -7.42 23.23 -11.20
N LEU A 264 -6.54 22.70 -12.06
CA LEU A 264 -6.94 21.92 -13.22
C LEU A 264 -7.33 20.48 -12.84
N VAL A 265 -6.53 19.86 -11.98
CA VAL A 265 -6.75 18.50 -11.51
C VAL A 265 -6.63 18.49 -10.00
N ALA A 266 -7.70 18.12 -9.33
CA ALA A 266 -7.72 18.03 -7.88
C ALA A 266 -8.48 16.79 -7.41
N TRP A 267 -8.06 16.21 -6.29
CA TRP A 267 -8.74 15.07 -5.70
C TRP A 267 -8.76 15.15 -4.17
N HIS A 268 -9.69 14.45 -3.55
CA HIS A 268 -9.72 14.21 -2.11
C HIS A 268 -10.42 12.88 -1.78
N ARG A 269 -10.33 12.48 -0.53
CA ARG A 269 -11.17 11.41 0.01
C ARG A 269 -12.52 11.99 0.44
N TYR A 270 -13.59 11.24 0.18
CA TYR A 270 -14.92 11.52 0.69
C TYR A 270 -15.50 10.25 1.29
N GLY A 271 -15.60 10.20 2.63
CA GLY A 271 -15.90 8.95 3.30
C GLY A 271 -14.83 7.89 3.01
N THR A 272 -15.28 6.71 2.60
CA THR A 272 -14.40 5.61 2.19
C THR A 272 -13.97 5.69 0.72
N GLY A 273 -14.63 6.53 -0.10
CA GLY A 273 -14.35 6.71 -1.51
C GLY A 273 -13.38 7.84 -1.83
N LYS A 274 -13.14 8.04 -3.12
CA LYS A 274 -12.29 9.13 -3.65
C LYS A 274 -13.07 9.93 -4.69
N CYS A 275 -12.83 11.24 -4.73
CA CYS A 275 -13.31 12.09 -5.79
C CYS A 275 -12.15 12.77 -6.49
N LEU A 276 -12.09 12.64 -7.82
CA LEU A 276 -11.13 13.31 -8.69
C LEU A 276 -11.90 14.25 -9.62
N SER A 277 -11.51 15.52 -9.68
CA SER A 277 -12.08 16.53 -10.57
C SER A 277 -11.09 16.96 -11.64
N MET A 278 -11.54 16.94 -12.87
CA MET A 278 -10.83 17.46 -14.05
C MET A 278 -11.54 18.71 -14.56
N ALA A 279 -10.95 19.87 -14.33
CA ALA A 279 -11.53 21.18 -14.66
C ALA A 279 -11.31 21.57 -16.14
N SER A 280 -11.42 20.61 -17.04
CA SER A 280 -11.31 20.86 -18.48
C SER A 280 -11.97 19.73 -19.26
N ASP A 281 -12.64 20.10 -20.34
CA ASP A 281 -13.17 19.18 -21.34
C ASP A 281 -12.23 19.01 -22.55
N ARG A 282 -11.01 19.51 -22.45
CA ARG A 282 -10.05 19.62 -23.56
C ARG A 282 -8.84 18.67 -23.44
N LEU A 283 -8.84 17.73 -22.50
CA LEU A 283 -7.72 16.77 -22.34
C LEU A 283 -7.56 15.84 -23.55
N TRP A 284 -8.60 15.66 -24.37
CA TRP A 284 -8.48 14.96 -25.65
C TRP A 284 -7.39 15.59 -26.56
N ARG A 285 -7.02 16.87 -26.37
CA ARG A 285 -5.95 17.54 -27.10
C ARG A 285 -4.57 16.97 -26.82
N LEU A 286 -4.38 16.18 -25.75
CA LEU A 286 -3.18 15.36 -25.52
C LEU A 286 -2.89 14.41 -26.69
N ARG A 287 -3.89 14.10 -27.51
CA ARG A 287 -3.76 13.28 -28.72
C ARG A 287 -3.12 14.02 -29.87
N PHE A 288 -3.08 15.35 -29.81
CA PHE A 288 -2.57 16.16 -30.90
C PHE A 288 -1.06 15.93 -31.08
N LYS A 289 -0.65 15.51 -32.27
CA LYS A 289 0.72 15.12 -32.65
C LYS A 289 1.31 13.85 -31.97
N THR A 290 0.65 13.29 -30.99
CA THR A 290 1.18 12.13 -30.22
C THR A 290 0.30 10.88 -30.33
N GLY A 291 -0.86 10.98 -31.00
CA GLY A 291 -1.83 9.89 -31.06
C GLY A 291 -2.44 9.59 -29.69
N ASP A 292 -2.80 8.34 -29.45
CA ASP A 292 -3.49 7.93 -28.21
C ASP A 292 -2.59 7.87 -26.98
N LYS A 293 -1.28 7.86 -27.11
CA LYS A 293 -0.31 7.46 -26.06
C LYS A 293 -0.58 8.15 -24.72
N TYR A 294 -0.55 9.48 -24.71
CA TYR A 294 -0.66 10.24 -23.45
C TYR A 294 -2.07 10.39 -22.95
N HIS A 295 -3.03 10.59 -23.85
CA HIS A 295 -4.45 10.63 -23.47
C HIS A 295 -4.91 9.32 -22.84
N TRP A 296 -4.56 8.18 -23.45
CA TRP A 296 -4.82 6.86 -22.89
C TRP A 296 -4.15 6.69 -21.52
N ARG A 297 -2.91 7.16 -21.37
CA ARG A 297 -2.13 7.02 -20.13
C ARG A 297 -2.77 7.80 -18.99
N VAL A 298 -3.14 9.06 -19.19
CA VAL A 298 -3.85 9.87 -18.17
C VAL A 298 -5.10 9.16 -17.68
N TRP A 299 -5.95 8.73 -18.60
CA TRP A 299 -7.23 8.13 -18.22
C TRP A 299 -7.06 6.75 -17.58
N SER A 300 -6.21 5.90 -18.12
CA SER A 300 -5.93 4.59 -17.52
C SER A 300 -5.38 4.71 -16.11
N GLN A 301 -4.46 5.64 -15.87
CA GLN A 301 -3.89 5.91 -14.55
C GLN A 301 -4.91 6.55 -13.59
N SER A 302 -5.74 7.47 -14.08
CA SER A 302 -6.82 8.05 -13.27
C SER A 302 -7.83 7.00 -12.82
N ILE A 303 -8.24 6.12 -13.72
CA ILE A 303 -9.15 5.01 -13.41
C ILE A 303 -8.48 4.06 -12.41
N GLN A 304 -7.23 3.68 -12.65
CA GLN A 304 -6.48 2.83 -11.75
C GLN A 304 -6.34 3.45 -10.36
N PHE A 305 -6.00 4.73 -10.27
CA PHE A 305 -5.89 5.47 -9.00
C PHE A 305 -7.21 5.46 -8.22
N LEU A 306 -8.32 5.68 -8.91
CA LEU A 306 -9.65 5.73 -8.31
C LEU A 306 -10.16 4.35 -7.90
N THR A 307 -9.77 3.29 -8.60
CA THR A 307 -10.27 1.93 -8.37
C THR A 307 -9.31 1.03 -7.61
N LEU A 308 -8.08 1.48 -7.35
CA LEU A 308 -7.03 0.68 -6.70
C LEU A 308 -7.46 0.17 -5.32
N SER A 309 -8.06 1.01 -4.50
CA SER A 309 -8.55 0.65 -3.16
C SER A 309 -9.51 -0.53 -3.22
N ARG A 310 -10.43 -0.50 -4.19
CA ARG A 310 -11.34 -1.61 -4.41
C ARG A 310 -10.65 -2.88 -4.85
N LEU A 311 -9.77 -2.81 -5.83
CA LEU A 311 -9.03 -3.97 -6.33
C LEU A 311 -8.18 -4.62 -5.24
N MET A 312 -7.73 -3.85 -4.27
CA MET A 312 -7.03 -4.34 -3.08
C MET A 312 -7.97 -4.89 -2.00
N GLY A 313 -9.29 -4.83 -2.18
CA GLY A 313 -10.27 -5.32 -1.23
C GLY A 313 -10.61 -4.33 -0.11
N GLU A 314 -10.21 -3.06 -0.22
CA GLU A 314 -10.51 -2.01 0.77
C GLU A 314 -12.02 -1.70 0.90
N HIS A 315 -12.83 -2.15 -0.05
CA HIS A 315 -14.29 -2.01 -0.04
C HIS A 315 -15.00 -3.14 0.71
N LYS A 316 -14.28 -4.17 1.14
CA LYS A 316 -14.87 -5.26 1.90
C LYS A 316 -15.29 -4.76 3.29
N ARG A 317 -16.45 -5.22 3.76
CA ARG A 317 -16.96 -4.85 5.11
C ARG A 317 -16.00 -5.28 6.21
N ILE A 318 -15.24 -6.34 5.97
CA ILE A 318 -14.20 -6.81 6.87
C ILE A 318 -12.87 -6.69 6.16
N ARG A 319 -11.99 -5.86 6.72
CA ARG A 319 -10.64 -5.66 6.21
C ARG A 319 -9.61 -6.14 7.22
N ILE A 320 -8.89 -7.19 6.83
CA ILE A 320 -7.80 -7.76 7.63
C ILE A 320 -6.48 -7.28 7.04
N GLU A 321 -5.61 -6.78 7.88
CA GLU A 321 -4.29 -6.28 7.47
C GLU A 321 -3.23 -6.50 8.55
N THR A 322 -1.97 -6.32 8.17
CA THR A 322 -0.81 -6.38 9.08
C THR A 322 -0.08 -5.04 9.04
N ASP A 323 0.64 -4.70 10.11
CA ASP A 323 1.45 -3.49 10.16
C ASP A 323 2.59 -3.50 9.13
N ARG A 324 3.06 -4.69 8.73
CA ARG A 324 4.09 -4.90 7.70
C ARG A 324 3.83 -6.16 6.90
N THR A 325 4.34 -6.21 5.68
CA THR A 325 4.24 -7.40 4.81
C THR A 325 5.41 -8.38 4.95
N LEU A 326 6.49 -7.95 5.60
CA LEU A 326 7.70 -8.76 5.83
C LEU A 326 8.16 -8.62 7.27
N TYR A 327 8.30 -9.75 7.95
CA TYR A 327 8.81 -9.87 9.32
C TYR A 327 10.06 -10.74 9.36
N GLN A 328 10.86 -10.56 10.41
CA GLN A 328 11.97 -11.45 10.69
C GLN A 328 11.50 -12.66 11.51
N ASP A 329 12.23 -13.75 11.42
CA ASP A 329 11.98 -14.93 12.25
C ASP A 329 12.03 -14.57 13.75
N GLY A 330 11.01 -15.01 14.50
CA GLY A 330 10.80 -14.66 15.90
C GLY A 330 10.19 -13.26 16.15
N GLU A 331 9.98 -12.45 15.12
CA GLU A 331 9.32 -11.15 15.24
C GLU A 331 7.80 -11.32 15.37
N GLN A 332 7.18 -10.45 16.18
CA GLN A 332 5.75 -10.46 16.38
C GLN A 332 5.05 -9.61 15.32
N ALA A 333 4.17 -10.23 14.53
CA ALA A 333 3.31 -9.54 13.59
C ALA A 333 2.10 -8.94 14.31
N ARG A 334 1.82 -7.67 14.04
CA ARG A 334 0.64 -6.99 14.55
C ARG A 334 -0.46 -7.06 13.50
N LEU A 335 -1.60 -7.61 13.91
CA LEU A 335 -2.74 -7.92 13.04
C LEU A 335 -3.88 -6.98 13.35
N TYR A 336 -4.56 -6.50 12.33
CA TYR A 336 -5.72 -5.63 12.45
C TYR A 336 -6.89 -6.20 11.67
N ALA A 337 -8.11 -5.99 12.19
CA ALA A 337 -9.34 -6.20 11.46
C ALA A 337 -10.26 -4.99 11.63
N HIS A 338 -10.65 -4.39 10.52
CA HIS A 338 -11.70 -3.38 10.48
C HIS A 338 -13.01 -4.08 10.09
N VAL A 339 -14.00 -4.02 10.95
CA VAL A 339 -15.25 -4.77 10.81
C VAL A 339 -16.42 -3.81 10.75
N LEU A 340 -17.15 -3.85 9.64
CA LEU A 340 -18.38 -3.09 9.41
C LEU A 340 -19.54 -4.06 9.19
N ASP A 341 -20.74 -3.64 9.58
CA ASP A 341 -21.98 -4.40 9.36
C ASP A 341 -22.54 -4.22 7.94
N GLU A 342 -23.80 -4.63 7.72
CA GLU A 342 -24.47 -4.52 6.41
C GLU A 342 -24.77 -3.08 6.01
N ASP A 343 -24.88 -2.20 6.98
CA ASP A 343 -25.11 -0.76 6.80
C ASP A 343 -23.81 0.04 6.77
N PHE A 344 -22.64 -0.64 6.77
CA PHE A 344 -21.30 -0.06 6.84
C PHE A 344 -21.02 0.72 8.12
N GLU A 345 -21.73 0.42 9.21
CA GLU A 345 -21.46 0.97 10.53
C GLU A 345 -20.43 0.09 11.27
N PRO A 346 -19.60 0.67 12.14
CA PRO A 346 -18.60 -0.07 12.89
C PRO A 346 -19.23 -1.11 13.82
N VAL A 347 -18.88 -2.37 13.67
CA VAL A 347 -19.33 -3.45 14.54
C VAL A 347 -18.55 -3.44 15.85
N VAL A 348 -19.26 -3.44 16.98
CA VAL A 348 -18.65 -3.50 18.31
C VAL A 348 -19.02 -4.84 18.96
N GLN A 349 -18.06 -5.77 19.03
CA GLN A 349 -18.19 -7.07 19.70
C GLN A 349 -17.02 -7.29 20.66
N PRO A 350 -17.12 -8.25 21.60
CA PRO A 350 -16.04 -8.52 22.56
C PRO A 350 -14.72 -8.95 21.91
N SER A 351 -14.78 -9.61 20.76
CA SER A 351 -13.62 -10.04 19.99
C SER A 351 -14.01 -10.34 18.54
N PHE A 352 -13.04 -10.34 17.65
CA PHE A 352 -13.19 -10.77 16.27
C PHE A 352 -12.19 -11.89 15.95
N GLU A 353 -12.68 -12.98 15.37
CA GLU A 353 -11.85 -14.14 15.07
C GLU A 353 -11.36 -14.14 13.62
N ILE A 354 -10.08 -14.40 13.46
CA ILE A 354 -9.42 -14.61 12.15
C ILE A 354 -8.65 -15.92 12.16
N THR A 355 -8.44 -16.50 11.00
CA THR A 355 -7.62 -17.71 10.82
C THR A 355 -6.31 -17.35 10.15
N VAL A 356 -5.22 -17.80 10.73
CA VAL A 356 -3.87 -17.74 10.14
C VAL A 356 -3.57 -19.10 9.53
N ASN A 357 -3.38 -19.15 8.23
CA ASN A 357 -3.02 -20.34 7.49
C ASN A 357 -1.57 -20.25 6.99
N GLY A 358 -0.78 -21.28 7.19
CA GLY A 358 0.52 -21.42 6.51
C GLY A 358 0.31 -21.67 5.02
N VAL A 359 1.20 -21.12 4.20
CA VAL A 359 1.24 -21.29 2.73
C VAL A 359 2.49 -22.08 2.35
N ASP A 360 2.58 -22.60 1.13
CA ASP A 360 3.77 -23.31 0.60
C ASP A 360 4.17 -24.59 1.39
N GLY A 361 3.18 -25.39 1.77
CA GLY A 361 3.43 -26.66 2.47
C GLY A 361 3.58 -26.52 3.99
N ASN A 362 3.46 -25.34 4.55
CA ASN A 362 3.32 -25.12 5.97
C ASN A 362 1.89 -25.49 6.39
N ALA A 363 1.74 -26.54 7.20
CA ALA A 363 0.43 -27.05 7.62
C ALA A 363 -0.19 -26.26 8.78
N LEU A 364 0.37 -25.10 9.16
CA LEU A 364 -0.19 -24.29 10.24
C LEU A 364 -1.60 -23.78 9.86
N ARG A 365 -2.52 -24.02 10.77
CA ARG A 365 -3.83 -23.38 10.79
C ARG A 365 -4.17 -23.05 12.24
N GLU A 366 -4.22 -21.77 12.53
CA GLU A 366 -4.47 -21.25 13.88
C GLU A 366 -5.56 -20.18 13.84
N THR A 367 -6.51 -20.25 14.74
CA THR A 367 -7.55 -19.22 14.91
C THR A 367 -7.13 -18.27 16.02
N LEU A 368 -7.10 -17.00 15.72
CA LEU A 368 -6.74 -15.92 16.64
C LEU A 368 -7.96 -15.05 16.95
N SER A 369 -8.11 -14.72 18.21
CA SER A 369 -9.14 -13.79 18.69
C SER A 369 -8.54 -12.40 18.86
N LEU A 370 -8.90 -11.46 17.95
CA LEU A 370 -8.50 -10.07 18.01
C LEU A 370 -9.36 -9.32 19.03
N GLN A 371 -8.76 -8.41 19.78
CA GLN A 371 -9.43 -7.60 20.79
C GLN A 371 -9.86 -6.24 20.21
N PRO A 372 -11.01 -5.68 20.60
CA PRO A 372 -11.45 -4.39 20.11
C PRO A 372 -10.53 -3.27 20.61
N ASP A 373 -10.19 -2.35 19.72
CA ASP A 373 -9.53 -1.10 20.09
C ASP A 373 -10.50 -0.19 20.85
N ARG A 374 -10.04 0.40 21.95
CA ARG A 374 -10.88 1.23 22.83
C ARG A 374 -11.19 2.60 22.24
N THR A 375 -10.39 3.08 21.30
CA THR A 375 -10.48 4.41 20.73
C THR A 375 -11.13 4.45 19.37
N SER A 376 -11.16 3.30 18.66
CA SER A 376 -11.61 3.20 17.28
C SER A 376 -12.67 2.10 17.14
N PRO A 377 -13.97 2.43 17.21
CA PRO A 377 -15.04 1.47 17.01
C PRO A 377 -14.87 0.70 15.69
N GLY A 378 -15.11 -0.61 15.71
CA GLY A 378 -14.97 -1.49 14.56
C GLY A 378 -13.53 -1.91 14.24
N LEU A 379 -12.53 -1.39 14.95
CA LEU A 379 -11.14 -1.83 14.84
C LEU A 379 -10.82 -2.89 15.90
N TYR A 380 -10.22 -3.99 15.47
CA TYR A 380 -9.74 -5.09 16.30
C TYR A 380 -8.25 -5.30 16.08
N GLU A 381 -7.54 -5.60 17.15
CA GLU A 381 -6.09 -5.78 17.14
C GLU A 381 -5.69 -7.10 17.80
N GLY A 382 -4.66 -7.75 17.27
CA GLY A 382 -4.06 -8.94 17.84
C GLY A 382 -2.61 -9.11 17.40
N TYR A 383 -1.98 -10.12 17.95
CA TYR A 383 -0.57 -10.39 17.73
C TYR A 383 -0.37 -11.85 17.36
N PHE A 384 0.55 -12.08 16.42
CA PHE A 384 0.93 -13.41 15.99
C PHE A 384 2.44 -13.54 15.89
N THR A 385 3.00 -14.61 16.45
CA THR A 385 4.40 -14.95 16.28
C THR A 385 4.48 -16.25 15.48
N ALA A 386 5.06 -16.16 14.29
CA ALA A 386 5.17 -17.31 13.41
C ALA A 386 6.12 -18.37 14.00
N PRO A 387 5.71 -19.65 14.07
CA PRO A 387 6.57 -20.71 14.60
C PRO A 387 7.74 -21.07 13.69
N ILE A 388 7.64 -20.80 12.40
CA ILE A 388 8.68 -21.03 11.39
C ILE A 388 8.67 -19.93 10.34
N ALA A 389 9.81 -19.70 9.70
CA ALA A 389 9.88 -18.81 8.54
C ALA A 389 9.05 -19.38 7.37
N GLY A 390 8.33 -18.51 6.67
CA GLY A 390 7.44 -18.92 5.58
C GLY A 390 6.41 -17.85 5.25
N ARG A 391 5.48 -18.17 4.37
CA ARG A 391 4.34 -17.30 4.05
C ARG A 391 3.12 -17.70 4.88
N TYR A 392 2.38 -16.70 5.30
CA TYR A 392 1.17 -16.83 6.10
C TYR A 392 0.05 -16.05 5.46
N ARG A 393 -1.15 -16.61 5.52
CA ARG A 393 -2.37 -16.00 4.99
C ARG A 393 -3.37 -15.81 6.12
N LEU A 394 -3.91 -14.60 6.20
CA LEU A 394 -4.97 -14.22 7.12
C LEU A 394 -6.30 -14.25 6.40
N GLU A 395 -7.28 -14.93 6.98
CA GLU A 395 -8.64 -15.04 6.47
C GLU A 395 -9.63 -14.82 7.61
N ALA A 396 -10.80 -14.25 7.29
CA ALA A 396 -11.93 -14.26 8.22
C ALA A 396 -12.51 -15.68 8.35
N ASN A 397 -13.36 -15.90 9.35
CA ASN A 397 -14.09 -17.14 9.50
C ASN A 397 -14.99 -17.42 8.28
N GLU A 398 -15.41 -18.67 8.11
CA GLU A 398 -16.20 -19.11 6.93
C GLU A 398 -17.48 -18.29 6.73
N SER A 399 -18.15 -17.82 7.83
CA SER A 399 -19.33 -16.96 7.76
C SER A 399 -19.08 -15.59 7.12
N ASP A 400 -17.84 -15.09 7.24
CA ASP A 400 -17.47 -13.72 6.87
C ASP A 400 -16.56 -13.68 5.64
N LYS A 401 -16.22 -14.84 5.08
CA LYS A 401 -15.23 -14.99 4.02
C LYS A 401 -15.57 -14.25 2.72
N GLU A 402 -16.85 -14.15 2.38
CA GLU A 402 -17.32 -13.45 1.18
C GLU A 402 -17.19 -11.93 1.30
N VAL A 403 -17.34 -11.40 2.52
CA VAL A 403 -17.34 -9.97 2.82
C VAL A 403 -16.00 -9.47 3.37
N ALA A 404 -15.05 -10.37 3.61
CA ALA A 404 -13.70 -10.08 4.08
C ALA A 404 -12.67 -10.12 2.93
N ASN A 405 -11.61 -9.34 3.07
CA ASN A 405 -10.42 -9.53 2.26
C ASN A 405 -9.57 -10.67 2.80
N THR A 406 -8.60 -11.09 2.00
CA THR A 406 -7.52 -12.00 2.41
C THR A 406 -6.20 -11.25 2.35
N THR A 407 -5.37 -11.37 3.37
CA THR A 407 -4.07 -10.70 3.44
C THR A 407 -2.97 -11.73 3.64
N GLU A 408 -1.84 -11.53 2.98
CA GLU A 408 -0.65 -12.38 3.14
C GLU A 408 0.53 -11.56 3.65
N PHE A 409 1.34 -12.19 4.50
CA PHE A 409 2.61 -11.66 4.96
C PHE A 409 3.67 -12.75 4.95
N GLN A 410 4.93 -12.35 4.95
CA GLN A 410 6.07 -13.26 4.91
C GLN A 410 6.93 -13.10 6.16
N VAL A 411 7.36 -14.22 6.72
CA VAL A 411 8.37 -14.28 7.77
C VAL A 411 9.63 -14.89 7.16
N ALA A 412 10.72 -14.16 7.18
CA ALA A 412 11.96 -14.57 6.55
C ALA A 412 13.11 -14.63 7.56
N VAL A 413 13.97 -15.61 7.41
CA VAL A 413 15.28 -15.63 8.08
C VAL A 413 16.17 -14.62 7.34
N VAL A 414 16.27 -13.42 7.87
CA VAL A 414 17.14 -12.39 7.28
C VAL A 414 18.52 -12.50 7.92
N ASN A 415 19.44 -13.11 7.21
CA ASN A 415 20.85 -13.02 7.57
C ASN A 415 21.41 -11.67 7.07
N ARG A 416 21.33 -10.65 7.92
CA ARG A 416 21.80 -9.29 7.59
C ARG A 416 23.30 -9.24 7.25
N GLU A 417 24.10 -10.14 7.80
CA GLU A 417 25.53 -10.20 7.50
C GLU A 417 25.80 -10.70 6.08
N LEU A 418 24.95 -11.59 5.55
CA LEU A 418 25.09 -12.11 4.20
C LEU A 418 24.43 -11.21 3.14
N SER A 419 23.56 -10.29 3.53
CA SER A 419 22.93 -9.34 2.59
C SER A 419 23.82 -8.15 2.23
N ASP A 420 24.77 -7.79 3.12
CA ASP A 420 25.78 -6.75 2.90
C ASP A 420 27.15 -7.29 3.36
N THR A 421 27.88 -7.85 2.43
CA THR A 421 29.22 -8.45 2.68
C THR A 421 30.35 -7.42 2.65
N HIS A 422 30.03 -6.12 2.47
CA HIS A 422 31.04 -5.07 2.44
C HIS A 422 31.57 -4.76 3.84
N MET A 423 32.87 -4.89 4.02
CA MET A 423 33.53 -4.51 5.25
C MET A 423 33.50 -2.98 5.44
N ARG A 424 32.81 -2.52 6.48
CA ARG A 424 32.77 -1.08 6.85
C ARG A 424 34.00 -0.72 7.68
N ARG A 425 35.14 -0.62 7.00
CA ARG A 425 36.44 -0.37 7.61
C ARG A 425 36.47 0.89 8.48
N GLU A 426 35.89 1.98 7.99
CA GLU A 426 35.82 3.24 8.73
C GLU A 426 35.03 3.11 10.05
N GLY A 427 33.92 2.35 10.04
CA GLY A 427 33.14 2.04 11.24
C GLY A 427 33.96 1.29 12.29
N LEU A 428 34.67 0.23 11.86
CA LEU A 428 35.52 -0.57 12.75
C LEU A 428 36.68 0.26 13.32
N GLN A 429 37.32 1.11 12.51
CA GLN A 429 38.36 2.03 12.98
C GLN A 429 37.82 3.04 14.00
N ARG A 430 36.62 3.57 13.77
CA ARG A 430 35.98 4.52 14.70
C ARG A 430 35.61 3.87 16.02
N ILE A 431 35.11 2.62 16.01
CA ILE A 431 34.84 1.83 17.22
C ILE A 431 36.14 1.61 18.01
N ALA A 432 37.21 1.19 17.31
CA ALA A 432 38.50 0.98 17.94
C ALA A 432 39.06 2.25 18.59
N GLN A 433 38.97 3.40 17.89
CA GLN A 433 39.42 4.69 18.44
C GLN A 433 38.58 5.11 19.66
N LEU A 434 37.26 4.97 19.63
CA LEU A 434 36.40 5.34 20.75
C LEU A 434 36.55 4.43 21.98
N SER A 435 36.91 3.17 21.78
CA SER A 435 37.14 2.19 22.84
C SER A 435 38.57 2.14 23.36
N GLY A 436 39.48 2.96 22.80
CA GLY A 436 40.90 2.94 23.14
C GLY A 436 41.63 1.71 22.63
N GLY A 437 41.04 0.95 21.72
CA GLY A 437 41.59 -0.22 21.09
C GLY A 437 42.25 0.05 19.74
N ALA A 438 42.59 -1.01 19.00
CA ALA A 438 43.19 -0.92 17.67
C ALA A 438 42.44 -1.80 16.68
N CYS A 439 42.22 -1.30 15.45
CA CYS A 439 41.70 -2.08 14.34
C CYS A 439 42.88 -2.65 13.54
N LEU A 440 43.00 -3.96 13.53
CA LEU A 440 44.13 -4.69 12.89
C LEU A 440 43.63 -5.34 11.59
N GLU A 441 44.45 -5.32 10.56
CA GLU A 441 44.23 -6.18 9.40
C GLU A 441 44.65 -7.63 9.66
N PRO A 442 44.12 -8.62 8.93
CA PRO A 442 44.51 -10.03 9.08
C PRO A 442 46.03 -10.25 8.99
N LYS A 443 46.73 -9.43 8.19
CA LYS A 443 48.18 -9.46 8.06
C LYS A 443 48.95 -8.95 9.28
N GLU A 444 48.24 -8.24 10.19
CA GLU A 444 48.80 -7.61 11.37
C GLU A 444 48.49 -8.38 12.69
N LEU A 445 47.85 -9.57 12.59
CA LEU A 445 47.47 -10.40 13.73
C LEU A 445 48.62 -10.73 14.68
N ALA A 446 49.85 -10.76 14.16
CA ALA A 446 51.05 -10.94 15.02
C ALA A 446 51.25 -9.83 16.07
N LYS A 447 50.67 -8.62 15.84
CA LYS A 447 50.73 -7.49 16.78
C LYS A 447 49.69 -7.61 17.92
N LEU A 448 48.71 -8.52 17.79
CA LEU A 448 47.61 -8.66 18.73
C LEU A 448 48.12 -8.98 20.16
N GLY A 449 49.10 -9.86 20.27
CA GLY A 449 49.66 -10.27 21.59
C GLY A 449 50.29 -9.11 22.39
N GLY A 450 50.83 -8.10 21.67
CA GLY A 450 51.41 -6.91 22.31
C GLY A 450 50.38 -5.82 22.68
N LEU A 451 49.19 -5.89 22.08
CA LEU A 451 48.11 -4.96 22.33
C LEU A 451 47.11 -5.43 23.37
N LEU A 452 47.13 -6.74 23.72
CA LEU A 452 46.29 -7.32 24.75
C LEU A 452 46.94 -7.08 26.13
N ASN A 453 46.49 -6.06 26.84
CA ASN A 453 46.76 -5.90 28.28
C ASN A 453 45.84 -6.83 29.05
N ALA A 454 46.22 -8.08 29.14
CA ALA A 454 45.54 -9.07 29.98
C ALA A 454 46.04 -8.90 31.43
N GLU A 455 45.43 -8.02 32.20
CA GLU A 455 45.56 -8.11 33.65
C GLU A 455 44.88 -9.42 34.08
N PRO A 456 45.61 -10.28 34.83
CA PRO A 456 45.02 -11.52 35.31
C PRO A 456 43.84 -11.20 36.24
N ILE A 457 42.64 -11.51 35.84
CA ILE A 457 41.48 -11.45 36.72
C ILE A 457 41.59 -12.54 37.74
N THR A 458 42.08 -12.18 38.92
CA THR A 458 42.12 -13.11 40.04
C THR A 458 40.74 -13.25 40.64
N THR A 459 40.04 -14.30 40.29
CA THR A 459 38.77 -14.63 40.91
C THR A 459 39.04 -15.46 42.16
N THR A 460 38.87 -14.89 43.33
CA THR A 460 38.98 -15.64 44.60
C THR A 460 37.71 -16.45 44.81
N VAL A 461 37.78 -17.75 44.56
CA VAL A 461 36.69 -18.65 44.88
C VAL A 461 36.76 -19.01 46.33
N ARG A 462 35.93 -18.43 47.19
CA ARG A 462 35.81 -18.80 48.61
C ARG A 462 35.02 -20.11 48.70
N SER A 463 35.71 -21.21 48.96
CA SER A 463 35.07 -22.49 49.22
C SER A 463 34.96 -22.71 50.72
N GLU A 464 33.77 -22.70 51.24
CA GLU A 464 33.48 -23.06 52.63
C GLU A 464 33.15 -24.55 52.70
N ARG A 465 34.01 -25.31 53.42
CA ARG A 465 33.72 -26.71 53.71
C ARG A 465 33.22 -26.83 55.15
N PRO A 466 32.01 -27.31 55.38
CA PRO A 466 31.50 -27.51 56.71
C PRO A 466 32.39 -28.64 57.41
N MET A 467 33.04 -28.23 58.44
CA MET A 467 33.95 -29.19 59.17
C MET A 467 33.17 -30.18 60.00
N TRP A 468 31.95 -29.92 60.35
CA TRP A 468 31.13 -30.82 61.19
C TRP A 468 30.64 -32.08 60.46
N ASP A 469 30.59 -32.03 59.12
CA ASP A 469 30.14 -33.15 58.25
C ASP A 469 31.34 -33.99 57.74
N THR A 470 32.33 -34.07 58.49
CA THR A 470 33.52 -34.89 58.17
C THR A 470 33.62 -36.10 59.08
N GLY A 471 33.93 -37.28 58.50
CA GLY A 471 33.98 -38.57 59.24
C GLY A 471 34.89 -38.58 60.47
N TRP A 472 35.97 -37.77 60.48
CA TRP A 472 36.84 -37.67 61.63
C TRP A 472 36.25 -36.95 62.85
N VAL A 473 35.32 -35.95 62.62
CA VAL A 473 34.57 -35.29 63.70
C VAL A 473 33.57 -36.28 64.33
N ALA A 474 32.91 -37.06 63.50
CA ALA A 474 32.03 -38.12 63.98
C ALA A 474 32.82 -39.16 64.77
N ALA A 475 34.00 -39.57 64.31
CA ALA A 475 34.87 -40.49 65.00
C ALA A 475 35.36 -39.93 66.34
N LEU A 476 35.69 -38.62 66.41
CA LEU A 476 36.09 -37.94 67.64
C LEU A 476 34.97 -37.88 68.66
N LEU A 477 33.74 -37.62 68.21
CA LEU A 477 32.53 -37.58 69.06
C LEU A 477 32.23 -38.96 69.65
N VAL A 478 32.29 -40.00 68.80
CA VAL A 478 32.13 -41.42 69.27
C VAL A 478 33.26 -41.82 70.24
N GLY A 479 34.50 -41.39 69.94
CA GLY A 479 35.63 -41.64 70.83
C GLY A 479 35.46 -40.96 72.19
N LEU A 480 35.02 -39.72 72.24
CA LEU A 480 34.75 -39.01 73.50
C LEU A 480 33.63 -39.66 74.32
N LEU A 481 32.52 -40.05 73.66
CA LEU A 481 31.44 -40.77 74.32
C LEU A 481 31.88 -42.13 74.82
N GLY A 482 32.71 -42.83 74.08
CA GLY A 482 33.31 -44.10 74.48
C GLY A 482 34.20 -43.93 75.69
N MET A 483 35.02 -42.87 75.71
CA MET A 483 35.92 -42.55 76.82
C MET A 483 35.11 -42.15 78.07
N GLU A 484 34.06 -41.35 77.92
CA GLU A 484 33.15 -40.99 79.00
C GLU A 484 32.48 -42.24 79.60
N TRP A 485 32.02 -43.16 78.74
CA TRP A 485 31.43 -44.43 79.21
C TRP A 485 32.42 -45.27 79.96
N ILE A 486 33.71 -45.44 79.50
CA ILE A 486 34.75 -46.19 80.16
C ILE A 486 35.08 -45.57 81.53
N LEU A 487 35.20 -44.22 81.57
CA LEU A 487 35.52 -43.52 82.80
C LEU A 487 34.38 -43.67 83.84
N ARG A 488 33.10 -43.52 83.46
CA ARG A 488 31.95 -43.75 84.30
C ARG A 488 31.93 -45.16 84.86
N ARG A 489 32.20 -46.16 84.01
CA ARG A 489 32.22 -47.56 84.39
C ARG A 489 33.41 -47.90 85.35
N ARG A 490 34.56 -47.24 85.19
CA ARG A 490 35.75 -47.46 86.03
C ARG A 490 35.67 -46.78 87.40
N HIS A 491 34.82 -45.81 87.56
CA HIS A 491 34.61 -45.06 88.80
C HIS A 491 33.25 -45.32 89.48
N ASP A 492 32.50 -46.37 88.99
CA ASP A 492 31.21 -46.79 89.52
C ASP A 492 30.21 -45.61 89.60
N LEU A 493 30.30 -44.64 88.66
CA LEU A 493 29.36 -43.58 88.53
C LEU A 493 28.24 -44.03 87.55
N THR A 494 27.03 -44.34 88.09
CA THR A 494 25.84 -44.71 87.35
C THR A 494 25.33 -43.57 86.53
#